data_1e9a6ee60ba953374f48517151ca4a09
#
_entry.id   1e9a6ee60ba953374f48517151ca4a09
#
_cell.length_a   1.000
_cell.length_b   1.000
_cell.length_c   1.000
_cell.angle_alpha   90.00
_cell.angle_beta   90.00
_cell.angle_gamma   90.00
#
_symmetry.space_group_name_H-M   'P 1'
#
loop_
_entity.id
_entity.type
_entity.pdbx_description
1 polymer ?
#
loop_
_entity_poly.entity_id
_entity_poly.type
_entity_poly.pdbx_seq_one_letter_code
_entity_poly.pdbx_strand_id
1 'polypeptide(L)'
;MQTDRPKPDSPKRKHRWYQFSLRALLIVTMVVAVGSGWLGRKIERKRIERDAIAGIEALGGSVWYDYQQGQFSEPSGPGWLRGLLGDDFFGEVVKAHLVGNMIGDAGLANVKGLPRLETLELSGAYVNEAGVAKIKDLTELESLDLSTTNVTDVELANIKDLPRLRSLDLSSTNVTDPGLANLKGLNQLRVLKLKYTKVTDAGVKGLQQALPACRIDR
;
A
#
# COMPACT_ATOMS: atom_id res chain seq x y z
N MET A 1 92.31 4.62 -6.45
CA MET A 1 91.40 5.04 -7.54
C MET A 1 90.10 4.25 -7.40
N GLN A 2 89.14 4.87 -6.73
CA GLN A 2 87.87 4.21 -6.41
C GLN A 2 86.82 4.79 -7.36
N THR A 3 86.31 3.97 -8.27
CA THR A 3 85.32 4.37 -9.27
C THR A 3 83.95 4.32 -8.64
N ASP A 4 83.42 5.52 -8.44
CA ASP A 4 82.05 5.75 -7.97
C ASP A 4 81.06 5.36 -9.08
N ARG A 5 80.21 4.33 -8.86
CA ARG A 5 79.16 3.97 -9.79
C ARG A 5 77.88 4.70 -9.40
N PRO A 6 77.22 5.38 -10.30
CA PRO A 6 75.97 6.04 -10.00
C PRO A 6 74.89 4.99 -9.72
N LYS A 7 74.11 5.23 -8.65
CA LYS A 7 72.91 4.45 -8.29
C LYS A 7 71.83 4.52 -9.39
N PRO A 8 71.19 3.43 -9.74
CA PRO A 8 70.09 3.48 -10.72
C PRO A 8 68.87 4.22 -10.12
N ASP A 9 68.34 5.14 -10.94
CA ASP A 9 67.16 5.92 -10.62
C ASP A 9 65.96 4.97 -10.38
N SER A 10 65.28 5.18 -9.24
CA SER A 10 64.03 4.49 -8.92
C SER A 10 62.93 4.86 -9.94
N PRO A 11 62.12 3.91 -10.43
CA PRO A 11 61.09 4.21 -11.40
C PRO A 11 60.04 5.12 -10.77
N LYS A 12 59.90 6.33 -11.31
CA LYS A 12 58.84 7.26 -10.99
C LYS A 12 57.49 6.59 -11.26
N ARG A 13 56.71 6.26 -10.18
CA ARG A 13 55.34 5.80 -10.30
C ARG A 13 54.55 6.81 -11.11
N LYS A 14 54.27 6.49 -12.39
CA LYS A 14 53.32 7.24 -13.20
C LYS A 14 51.95 7.12 -12.56
N HIS A 15 51.43 8.16 -11.95
CA HIS A 15 50.02 8.27 -11.58
C HIS A 15 49.21 8.08 -12.87
N ARG A 16 48.60 6.91 -13.02
CA ARG A 16 47.60 6.67 -14.05
C ARG A 16 46.38 7.52 -13.69
N TRP A 17 46.30 8.71 -14.24
CA TRP A 17 45.05 9.46 -14.27
C TRP A 17 44.08 8.65 -15.11
N TYR A 18 43.01 8.16 -14.50
CA TYR A 18 41.95 7.49 -15.22
C TYR A 18 41.31 8.50 -16.19
N GLN A 19 41.67 8.39 -17.45
CA GLN A 19 41.02 9.13 -18.53
C GLN A 19 39.62 8.49 -18.70
N PHE A 20 38.64 8.97 -17.96
CA PHE A 20 37.24 8.63 -18.25
C PHE A 20 36.93 9.19 -19.64
N SER A 21 36.50 8.32 -20.57
CA SER A 21 36.02 8.80 -21.86
C SER A 21 34.79 9.70 -21.63
N LEU A 22 34.61 10.72 -22.47
CA LEU A 22 33.46 11.61 -22.41
C LEU A 22 32.13 10.82 -22.34
N ARG A 23 32.07 9.67 -23.01
CA ARG A 23 30.94 8.73 -22.98
C ARG A 23 30.72 8.12 -21.59
N ALA A 24 31.79 7.72 -20.90
CA ALA A 24 31.69 7.18 -19.54
C ALA A 24 31.19 8.25 -18.57
N LEU A 25 31.66 9.53 -18.70
CA LEU A 25 31.19 10.63 -17.89
C LEU A 25 29.70 10.91 -18.14
N LEU A 26 29.25 10.91 -19.40
CA LEU A 26 27.84 11.11 -19.76
C LEU A 26 26.96 9.97 -19.22
N ILE A 27 27.42 8.72 -19.26
CA ILE A 27 26.68 7.60 -18.69
C ILE A 27 26.56 7.75 -17.16
N VAL A 28 27.64 8.08 -16.48
CA VAL A 28 27.64 8.30 -15.03
C VAL A 28 26.69 9.44 -14.64
N THR A 29 26.76 10.58 -15.34
CA THR A 29 25.87 11.72 -15.07
C THR A 29 24.40 11.37 -15.32
N MET A 30 24.11 10.60 -16.38
CA MET A 30 22.75 10.12 -16.66
C MET A 30 22.25 9.18 -15.57
N VAL A 31 23.06 8.21 -15.13
CA VAL A 31 22.71 7.28 -14.05
C VAL A 31 22.47 8.03 -12.73
N VAL A 32 23.33 9.01 -12.41
CA VAL A 32 23.14 9.84 -11.21
C VAL A 32 21.88 10.68 -11.31
N ALA A 33 21.60 11.29 -12.47
CA ALA A 33 20.39 12.10 -12.66
C ALA A 33 19.11 11.27 -12.56
N VAL A 34 19.07 10.08 -13.16
CA VAL A 34 17.92 9.16 -13.07
C VAL A 34 17.78 8.62 -11.64
N GLY A 35 18.88 8.23 -11.01
CA GLY A 35 18.89 7.74 -9.65
C GLY A 35 18.43 8.78 -8.63
N SER A 36 18.89 10.02 -8.75
CA SER A 36 18.46 11.13 -7.87
C SER A 36 16.98 11.48 -8.04
N GLY A 37 16.48 11.49 -9.29
CA GLY A 37 15.06 11.69 -9.56
C GLY A 37 14.16 10.57 -9.03
N TRP A 38 14.61 9.32 -9.12
CA TRP A 38 13.91 8.19 -8.54
C TRP A 38 13.91 8.25 -7.01
N LEU A 39 15.07 8.52 -6.40
CA LEU A 39 15.23 8.63 -4.95
C LEU A 39 14.39 9.77 -4.38
N GLY A 40 14.38 10.94 -5.04
CA GLY A 40 13.56 12.08 -4.62
C GLY A 40 12.07 11.73 -4.60
N ARG A 41 11.57 11.05 -5.64
CA ARG A 41 10.17 10.57 -5.68
C ARG A 41 9.87 9.53 -4.61
N LYS A 42 10.83 8.64 -4.30
CA LYS A 42 10.66 7.65 -3.23
C LYS A 42 10.62 8.33 -1.86
N ILE A 43 11.50 9.27 -1.59
CA ILE A 43 11.52 10.05 -0.34
C ILE A 43 10.20 10.80 -0.15
N GLU A 44 9.70 11.49 -1.18
CA GLU A 44 8.44 12.22 -1.09
C GLU A 44 7.25 11.29 -0.84
N ARG A 45 7.19 10.14 -1.51
CA ARG A 45 6.16 9.13 -1.27
C ARG A 45 6.21 8.62 0.17
N LYS A 46 7.40 8.34 0.69
CA LYS A 46 7.57 7.89 2.07
C LYS A 46 7.27 8.97 3.11
N ARG A 47 7.42 10.24 2.76
CA ARG A 47 6.94 11.35 3.59
C ARG A 47 5.41 11.35 3.69
N ILE A 48 4.72 11.28 2.55
CA ILE A 48 3.25 11.21 2.51
C ILE A 48 2.74 9.99 3.27
N GLU A 49 3.38 8.83 3.12
CA GLU A 49 3.04 7.60 3.83
C GLU A 49 3.20 7.78 5.36
N ARG A 50 4.31 8.36 5.83
CA ARG A 50 4.51 8.64 7.27
C ARG A 50 3.47 9.62 7.83
N ASP A 51 3.15 10.67 7.10
CA ASP A 51 2.11 11.62 7.51
C ASP A 51 0.74 10.91 7.62
N ALA A 52 0.44 10.01 6.69
CA ALA A 52 -0.76 9.18 6.71
C ALA A 52 -0.78 8.22 7.92
N ILE A 53 0.33 7.54 8.20
CA ILE A 53 0.48 6.65 9.35
C ILE A 53 0.28 7.43 10.65
N ALA A 54 0.97 8.56 10.82
CA ALA A 54 0.83 9.40 12.01
C ALA A 54 -0.62 9.87 12.21
N GLY A 55 -1.32 10.22 11.12
CA GLY A 55 -2.74 10.58 11.18
C GLY A 55 -3.65 9.42 11.60
N ILE A 56 -3.34 8.19 11.15
CA ILE A 56 -4.07 6.96 11.54
C ILE A 56 -3.83 6.64 13.01
N GLU A 57 -2.57 6.64 13.45
CA GLU A 57 -2.17 6.32 14.83
C GLU A 57 -2.70 7.35 15.84
N ALA A 58 -2.72 8.63 15.48
CA ALA A 58 -3.30 9.70 16.30
C ALA A 58 -4.81 9.50 16.58
N LEU A 59 -5.50 8.77 15.72
CA LEU A 59 -6.91 8.40 15.87
C LEU A 59 -7.09 7.03 16.58
N GLY A 60 -6.00 6.39 17.02
CA GLY A 60 -6.02 5.07 17.64
C GLY A 60 -6.04 3.89 16.66
N GLY A 61 -5.82 4.15 15.38
CA GLY A 61 -5.64 3.11 14.37
C GLY A 61 -4.26 2.48 14.42
N SER A 62 -4.05 1.43 13.63
CA SER A 62 -2.78 0.72 13.52
C SER A 62 -2.50 0.35 12.07
N VAL A 63 -1.22 0.24 11.70
CA VAL A 63 -0.80 -0.18 10.37
C VAL A 63 0.21 -1.32 10.45
N TRP A 64 0.29 -2.12 9.39
CA TRP A 64 1.28 -3.20 9.25
C TRP A 64 1.97 -3.10 7.91
N TYR A 65 3.27 -3.36 7.94
CA TYR A 65 4.11 -3.41 6.76
C TYR A 65 4.13 -4.81 6.14
N ASP A 66 4.47 -4.91 4.87
CA ASP A 66 4.58 -6.14 4.09
C ASP A 66 5.50 -7.18 4.74
N TYR A 67 6.65 -6.76 5.29
CA TYR A 67 7.59 -7.64 5.98
C TYR A 67 7.06 -8.21 7.31
N GLN A 68 6.05 -7.59 7.93
CA GLN A 68 5.43 -8.07 9.17
C GLN A 68 4.41 -9.19 8.94
N GLN A 69 3.96 -9.40 7.70
CA GLN A 69 2.96 -10.42 7.34
C GLN A 69 3.58 -11.70 6.77
N GLY A 70 4.89 -11.71 6.48
CA GLY A 70 5.58 -12.81 5.83
C GLY A 70 6.42 -13.68 6.77
N GLN A 71 7.06 -14.71 6.20
CA GLN A 71 8.09 -15.53 6.88
C GLN A 71 9.36 -14.73 7.24
N PHE A 72 9.54 -13.55 6.66
CA PHE A 72 10.68 -12.67 6.90
C PHE A 72 10.21 -11.48 7.72
N SER A 73 10.69 -11.40 8.95
CA SER A 73 10.39 -10.30 9.89
C SER A 73 11.24 -9.04 9.64
N GLU A 74 11.95 -8.97 8.52
CA GLU A 74 12.83 -7.85 8.19
C GLU A 74 12.53 -7.29 6.80
N PRO A 75 12.55 -5.94 6.64
CA PRO A 75 12.34 -5.31 5.34
C PRO A 75 13.48 -5.61 4.37
N SER A 76 13.17 -5.55 3.08
CA SER A 76 14.15 -5.72 2.00
C SER A 76 15.17 -4.59 2.00
N GLY A 77 16.47 -4.92 1.89
CA GLY A 77 17.52 -3.91 1.75
C GLY A 77 18.77 -4.18 2.60
N PRO A 78 19.90 -3.54 2.26
CA PRO A 78 21.15 -3.72 3.01
C PRO A 78 21.01 -3.16 4.42
N GLY A 79 21.44 -3.93 5.44
CA GLY A 79 21.33 -3.56 6.86
C GLY A 79 21.93 -2.19 7.22
N TRP A 80 23.07 -1.83 6.61
CA TRP A 80 23.70 -0.52 6.81
C TRP A 80 22.83 0.66 6.30
N LEU A 81 22.09 0.43 5.22
CA LEU A 81 21.23 1.46 4.62
C LEU A 81 19.91 1.57 5.40
N ARG A 82 19.41 0.46 5.93
CA ARG A 82 18.25 0.43 6.85
C ARG A 82 18.56 1.21 8.13
N GLY A 83 19.77 1.03 8.68
CA GLY A 83 20.24 1.81 9.84
C GLY A 83 20.32 3.32 9.60
N LEU A 84 20.47 3.76 8.34
CA LEU A 84 20.53 5.18 7.96
C LEU A 84 19.16 5.78 7.67
N LEU A 85 18.30 5.05 6.95
CA LEU A 85 17.02 5.55 6.40
C LEU A 85 15.79 5.09 7.20
N GLY A 86 15.96 4.11 8.10
CA GLY A 86 14.89 3.45 8.82
C GLY A 86 14.32 2.26 8.04
N ASP A 87 13.73 1.31 8.75
CA ASP A 87 13.11 0.12 8.16
C ASP A 87 11.84 0.46 7.38
N ASP A 88 11.10 1.47 7.80
CA ASP A 88 9.91 2.01 7.15
C ASP A 88 10.18 2.54 5.74
N PHE A 89 11.42 2.97 5.44
CA PHE A 89 11.81 3.38 4.09
C PHE A 89 11.81 2.21 3.08
N PHE A 90 12.00 0.99 3.56
CA PHE A 90 12.10 -0.22 2.74
C PHE A 90 10.84 -1.08 2.75
N GLY A 91 9.99 -0.96 3.78
CA GLY A 91 8.69 -1.61 3.84
C GLY A 91 7.60 -0.79 3.16
N GLU A 92 6.51 -1.43 2.76
CA GLU A 92 5.29 -0.77 2.27
C GLU A 92 4.14 -1.13 3.21
N VAL A 93 3.29 -0.15 3.55
CA VAL A 93 2.10 -0.43 4.37
C VAL A 93 1.07 -1.17 3.54
N VAL A 94 0.72 -2.38 3.98
CA VAL A 94 -0.22 -3.26 3.27
C VAL A 94 -1.50 -3.52 4.04
N LYS A 95 -1.52 -3.27 5.36
CA LYS A 95 -2.72 -3.41 6.17
C LYS A 95 -2.91 -2.20 7.08
N ALA A 96 -4.16 -1.74 7.18
CA ALA A 96 -4.59 -0.71 8.12
C ALA A 96 -5.83 -1.17 8.89
N HIS A 97 -5.84 -0.90 10.19
CA HIS A 97 -6.92 -1.19 11.11
C HIS A 97 -7.41 0.13 11.70
N LEU A 98 -8.62 0.49 11.34
CA LEU A 98 -9.25 1.75 11.67
C LEU A 98 -10.58 1.47 12.37
N VAL A 99 -10.53 0.85 13.55
CA VAL A 99 -11.69 0.36 14.28
C VAL A 99 -12.11 1.34 15.35
N GLY A 100 -13.42 1.55 15.48
CA GLY A 100 -14.04 2.36 16.51
C GLY A 100 -14.64 3.67 16.01
N ASN A 101 -15.58 4.20 16.81
CA ASN A 101 -16.44 5.32 16.46
C ASN A 101 -15.71 6.66 16.21
N MET A 102 -14.47 6.79 16.65
CA MET A 102 -13.70 8.05 16.57
C MET A 102 -12.94 8.20 15.23
N ILE A 103 -12.81 7.14 14.44
CA ILE A 103 -11.91 7.12 13.28
C ILE A 103 -12.58 7.69 12.03
N GLY A 104 -13.83 7.39 11.79
CA GLY A 104 -14.67 7.97 10.74
C GLY A 104 -13.97 8.46 9.46
N ASP A 105 -14.50 9.53 8.90
CA ASP A 105 -14.00 10.14 7.66
C ASP A 105 -12.58 10.74 7.78
N ALA A 106 -12.17 11.14 8.99
CA ALA A 106 -10.84 11.69 9.24
C ALA A 106 -9.77 10.60 9.07
N GLY A 107 -10.02 9.38 9.59
CA GLY A 107 -9.13 8.23 9.37
C GLY A 107 -9.05 7.84 7.90
N LEU A 108 -10.19 7.79 7.21
CA LEU A 108 -10.26 7.50 5.79
C LEU A 108 -9.59 8.56 4.90
N ALA A 109 -9.43 9.80 5.39
CA ALA A 109 -8.66 10.81 4.66
C ALA A 109 -7.18 10.42 4.52
N ASN A 110 -6.63 9.73 5.54
CA ASN A 110 -5.24 9.35 5.58
C ASN A 110 -4.94 8.12 4.70
N VAL A 111 -5.90 7.22 4.43
CA VAL A 111 -5.65 6.01 3.61
C VAL A 111 -5.18 6.32 2.19
N LYS A 112 -5.46 7.51 1.66
CA LYS A 112 -4.92 7.96 0.36
C LYS A 112 -3.39 8.02 0.31
N GLY A 113 -2.75 8.18 1.46
CA GLY A 113 -1.29 8.13 1.58
C GLY A 113 -0.70 6.71 1.54
N LEU A 114 -1.54 5.67 1.45
CA LEU A 114 -1.17 4.26 1.52
C LEU A 114 -1.51 3.52 0.21
N PRO A 115 -0.80 3.80 -0.90
CA PRO A 115 -1.16 3.29 -2.23
C PRO A 115 -1.00 1.77 -2.40
N ARG A 116 -0.31 1.11 -1.47
CA ARG A 116 -0.08 -0.35 -1.48
C ARG A 116 -0.97 -1.10 -0.50
N LEU A 117 -2.01 -0.43 0.02
CA LEU A 117 -2.90 -1.04 0.98
C LEU A 117 -3.69 -2.20 0.36
N GLU A 118 -3.53 -3.39 0.93
CA GLU A 118 -4.19 -4.63 0.51
C GLU A 118 -5.35 -4.99 1.45
N THR A 119 -5.25 -4.64 2.73
CA THR A 119 -6.28 -4.92 3.73
C THR A 119 -6.66 -3.66 4.49
N LEU A 120 -7.96 -3.36 4.53
CA LEU A 120 -8.52 -2.25 5.29
C LEU A 120 -9.64 -2.76 6.20
N GLU A 121 -9.44 -2.63 7.50
CA GLU A 121 -10.42 -3.00 8.53
C GLU A 121 -11.05 -1.76 9.13
N LEU A 122 -12.37 -1.61 8.97
CA LEU A 122 -13.18 -0.47 9.42
C LEU A 122 -14.33 -0.90 10.36
N SER A 123 -14.25 -2.10 10.93
CA SER A 123 -15.33 -2.64 11.75
C SER A 123 -15.72 -1.70 12.90
N GLY A 124 -17.00 -1.41 13.01
CA GLY A 124 -17.54 -0.51 14.03
C GLY A 124 -17.22 0.97 13.82
N ALA A 125 -16.56 1.37 12.74
CA ALA A 125 -16.30 2.76 12.41
C ALA A 125 -17.58 3.47 11.93
N TYR A 126 -17.74 4.74 12.28
CA TYR A 126 -18.77 5.57 11.67
C TYR A 126 -18.24 6.18 10.38
N VAL A 127 -18.72 5.70 9.25
CA VAL A 127 -18.27 6.15 7.92
C VAL A 127 -19.45 6.75 7.14
N ASN A 128 -19.21 7.84 6.45
CA ASN A 128 -20.19 8.42 5.54
C ASN A 128 -19.76 8.23 4.07
N GLU A 129 -20.62 8.66 3.13
CA GLU A 129 -20.38 8.58 1.71
C GLU A 129 -19.01 9.21 1.29
N ALA A 130 -18.68 10.39 1.87
CA ALA A 130 -17.42 11.08 1.57
C ALA A 130 -16.19 10.31 2.05
N GLY A 131 -16.30 9.59 3.17
CA GLY A 131 -15.27 8.70 3.69
C GLY A 131 -15.06 7.49 2.80
N VAL A 132 -16.14 6.76 2.48
CA VAL A 132 -16.09 5.57 1.62
C VAL A 132 -15.63 5.92 0.21
N ALA A 133 -15.99 7.12 -0.31
CA ALA A 133 -15.53 7.59 -1.61
C ALA A 133 -13.98 7.68 -1.75
N LYS A 134 -13.25 7.74 -0.63
CA LYS A 134 -11.78 7.74 -0.63
C LYS A 134 -11.18 6.35 -0.83
N ILE A 135 -11.97 5.29 -0.57
CA ILE A 135 -11.55 3.89 -0.73
C ILE A 135 -11.42 3.53 -2.22
N LYS A 136 -12.21 4.16 -3.11
CA LYS A 136 -12.19 3.87 -4.57
C LYS A 136 -10.81 3.99 -5.23
N ASP A 137 -9.92 4.81 -4.64
CA ASP A 137 -8.58 5.04 -5.17
C ASP A 137 -7.56 3.96 -4.72
N LEU A 138 -7.96 3.04 -3.81
CA LEU A 138 -7.14 1.95 -3.29
C LEU A 138 -7.17 0.74 -4.24
N THR A 139 -6.51 0.86 -5.38
CA THR A 139 -6.57 -0.14 -6.47
C THR A 139 -5.91 -1.48 -6.15
N GLU A 140 -5.06 -1.53 -5.11
CA GLU A 140 -4.41 -2.75 -4.63
C GLU A 140 -5.24 -3.49 -3.57
N LEU A 141 -6.38 -2.92 -3.13
CA LEU A 141 -7.17 -3.46 -2.02
C LEU A 141 -7.77 -4.82 -2.37
N GLU A 142 -7.42 -5.83 -1.55
CA GLU A 142 -7.90 -7.21 -1.68
C GLU A 142 -8.94 -7.57 -0.60
N SER A 143 -8.86 -6.98 0.59
CA SER A 143 -9.76 -7.26 1.69
C SER A 143 -10.29 -5.97 2.31
N LEU A 144 -11.62 -5.87 2.44
CA LEU A 144 -12.31 -4.74 3.03
C LEU A 144 -13.32 -5.24 4.07
N ASP A 145 -13.14 -4.81 5.31
CA ASP A 145 -14.10 -5.05 6.39
C ASP A 145 -14.85 -3.76 6.73
N LEU A 146 -16.15 -3.76 6.44
CA LEU A 146 -17.11 -2.71 6.76
C LEU A 146 -18.18 -3.20 7.75
N SER A 147 -17.90 -4.30 8.45
CA SER A 147 -18.86 -4.88 9.37
C SER A 147 -19.22 -3.93 10.53
N THR A 148 -20.45 -4.00 10.99
CA THR A 148 -20.93 -3.18 12.12
C THR A 148 -20.80 -1.67 11.88
N THR A 149 -20.79 -1.24 10.62
CA THR A 149 -20.79 0.18 10.24
C THR A 149 -22.19 0.66 9.85
N ASN A 150 -22.35 1.96 9.65
CA ASN A 150 -23.59 2.56 9.17
C ASN A 150 -23.74 2.53 7.64
N VAL A 151 -22.93 1.75 6.92
CA VAL A 151 -22.95 1.62 5.46
C VAL A 151 -24.30 1.13 4.95
N THR A 152 -24.75 1.76 3.85
CA THR A 152 -25.99 1.47 3.13
C THR A 152 -25.69 1.16 1.65
N ASP A 153 -26.72 1.03 0.84
CA ASP A 153 -26.60 0.80 -0.62
C ASP A 153 -25.88 1.93 -1.35
N VAL A 154 -25.92 3.17 -0.80
CA VAL A 154 -25.29 4.35 -1.42
C VAL A 154 -23.78 4.25 -1.40
N GLU A 155 -23.22 3.87 -0.26
CA GLU A 155 -21.76 3.75 -0.09
C GLU A 155 -21.18 2.63 -0.95
N LEU A 156 -21.95 1.55 -1.23
CA LEU A 156 -21.50 0.45 -2.08
C LEU A 156 -21.19 0.88 -3.53
N ALA A 157 -21.80 1.97 -4.01
CA ALA A 157 -21.46 2.51 -5.32
C ALA A 157 -20.00 2.99 -5.43
N ASN A 158 -19.36 3.34 -4.31
CA ASN A 158 -17.98 3.81 -4.28
C ASN A 158 -16.94 2.68 -4.31
N ILE A 159 -17.34 1.43 -4.02
CA ILE A 159 -16.43 0.27 -4.01
C ILE A 159 -16.61 -0.65 -5.23
N LYS A 160 -17.58 -0.37 -6.10
CA LYS A 160 -17.91 -1.20 -7.29
C LYS A 160 -16.76 -1.40 -8.28
N ASP A 161 -15.80 -0.44 -8.29
CA ASP A 161 -14.71 -0.40 -9.27
C ASP A 161 -13.36 -0.85 -8.66
N LEU A 162 -13.35 -1.47 -7.46
CA LEU A 162 -12.12 -2.00 -6.85
C LEU A 162 -11.66 -3.28 -7.57
N PRO A 163 -10.57 -3.21 -8.37
CA PRO A 163 -10.26 -4.26 -9.35
C PRO A 163 -9.72 -5.54 -8.73
N ARG A 164 -9.16 -5.45 -7.51
CA ARG A 164 -8.51 -6.58 -6.82
C ARG A 164 -9.28 -7.11 -5.62
N LEU A 165 -10.46 -6.56 -5.32
CA LEU A 165 -11.19 -6.92 -4.11
C LEU A 165 -11.63 -8.39 -4.16
N ARG A 166 -11.17 -9.17 -3.18
CA ARG A 166 -11.42 -10.61 -3.00
C ARG A 166 -12.29 -10.93 -1.82
N SER A 167 -12.21 -10.14 -0.76
CA SER A 167 -12.97 -10.33 0.47
C SER A 167 -13.68 -9.06 0.87
N LEU A 168 -14.99 -9.14 1.11
CA LEU A 168 -15.80 -8.02 1.57
C LEU A 168 -16.69 -8.49 2.72
N ASP A 169 -16.58 -7.83 3.88
CA ASP A 169 -17.46 -8.07 5.01
C ASP A 169 -18.40 -6.85 5.18
N LEU A 170 -19.71 -7.12 5.03
CA LEU A 170 -20.79 -6.17 5.21
C LEU A 170 -21.74 -6.60 6.35
N SER A 171 -21.29 -7.52 7.20
CA SER A 171 -22.11 -8.05 8.29
C SER A 171 -22.56 -6.93 9.23
N SER A 172 -23.79 -6.99 9.69
CA SER A 172 -24.38 -5.98 10.60
C SER A 172 -24.38 -4.56 10.03
N THR A 173 -24.62 -4.43 8.71
CA THR A 173 -24.82 -3.14 8.04
C THR A 173 -26.25 -2.95 7.56
N ASN A 174 -26.58 -1.77 7.02
CA ASN A 174 -27.91 -1.48 6.49
C ASN A 174 -28.08 -1.74 4.99
N VAL A 175 -27.23 -2.61 4.42
CA VAL A 175 -27.28 -2.99 3.01
C VAL A 175 -28.52 -3.83 2.71
N THR A 176 -29.11 -3.60 1.53
CA THR A 176 -30.29 -4.27 1.00
C THR A 176 -30.01 -4.87 -0.39
N ASP A 177 -31.01 -5.55 -1.00
CA ASP A 177 -30.85 -6.15 -2.33
C ASP A 177 -30.44 -5.17 -3.45
N PRO A 178 -30.96 -3.93 -3.53
CA PRO A 178 -30.49 -2.92 -4.46
C PRO A 178 -28.97 -2.65 -4.37
N GLY A 179 -28.41 -2.61 -3.14
CA GLY A 179 -26.99 -2.40 -2.94
C GLY A 179 -26.11 -3.49 -3.59
N LEU A 180 -26.59 -4.73 -3.57
CA LEU A 180 -25.87 -5.85 -4.18
C LEU A 180 -25.65 -5.69 -5.70
N ALA A 181 -26.46 -4.87 -6.36
CA ALA A 181 -26.29 -4.58 -7.78
C ALA A 181 -24.93 -3.92 -8.08
N ASN A 182 -24.42 -3.12 -7.14
CA ASN A 182 -23.11 -2.48 -7.26
C ASN A 182 -21.94 -3.46 -7.17
N LEU A 183 -22.15 -4.64 -6.58
CA LEU A 183 -21.11 -5.65 -6.39
C LEU A 183 -20.96 -6.60 -7.60
N LYS A 184 -21.89 -6.60 -8.55
CA LYS A 184 -21.91 -7.53 -9.70
C LYS A 184 -20.68 -7.42 -10.59
N GLY A 185 -20.01 -6.26 -10.63
CA GLY A 185 -18.79 -6.01 -11.39
C GLY A 185 -17.50 -6.49 -10.73
N LEU A 186 -17.54 -6.88 -9.45
CA LEU A 186 -16.35 -7.30 -8.67
C LEU A 186 -15.94 -8.74 -9.01
N ASN A 187 -15.46 -8.98 -10.22
CA ASN A 187 -15.16 -10.31 -10.74
C ASN A 187 -14.09 -11.09 -9.96
N GLN A 188 -13.29 -10.40 -9.16
CA GLN A 188 -12.27 -11.01 -8.29
C GLN A 188 -12.82 -11.42 -6.91
N LEU A 189 -14.05 -11.00 -6.57
CA LEU A 189 -14.62 -11.26 -5.25
C LEU A 189 -14.81 -12.77 -5.04
N ARG A 190 -14.28 -13.27 -3.90
CA ARG A 190 -14.30 -14.69 -3.51
C ARG A 190 -15.11 -14.94 -2.24
N VAL A 191 -15.12 -13.96 -1.36
CA VAL A 191 -15.85 -14.06 -0.09
C VAL A 191 -16.66 -12.79 0.13
N LEU A 192 -17.95 -12.95 0.37
CA LEU A 192 -18.86 -11.87 0.76
C LEU A 192 -19.63 -12.31 2.00
N LYS A 193 -19.53 -11.55 3.08
CA LYS A 193 -20.30 -11.78 4.30
C LYS A 193 -21.42 -10.75 4.41
N LEU A 194 -22.64 -11.23 4.64
CA LEU A 194 -23.88 -10.44 4.69
C LEU A 194 -24.73 -10.76 5.94
N LYS A 195 -24.14 -11.36 6.98
CA LYS A 195 -24.85 -11.72 8.21
C LYS A 195 -25.46 -10.48 8.85
N TYR A 196 -26.69 -10.60 9.31
CA TYR A 196 -27.40 -9.49 9.98
C TYR A 196 -27.57 -8.24 9.11
N THR A 197 -27.69 -8.39 7.79
CA THR A 197 -28.08 -7.34 6.85
C THR A 197 -29.57 -7.45 6.51
N LYS A 198 -30.08 -6.50 5.69
CA LYS A 198 -31.45 -6.52 5.17
C LYS A 198 -31.54 -7.21 3.78
N VAL A 199 -30.49 -7.91 3.36
CA VAL A 199 -30.44 -8.65 2.09
C VAL A 199 -31.35 -9.88 2.18
N THR A 200 -32.10 -10.16 1.12
CA THR A 200 -32.97 -11.34 1.02
C THR A 200 -32.30 -12.50 0.29
N ASP A 201 -32.88 -13.72 0.38
CA ASP A 201 -32.43 -14.87 -0.41
C ASP A 201 -32.50 -14.62 -1.91
N ALA A 202 -33.48 -13.83 -2.36
CA ALA A 202 -33.61 -13.43 -3.75
C ALA A 202 -32.46 -12.53 -4.19
N GLY A 203 -32.05 -11.56 -3.36
CA GLY A 203 -30.88 -10.73 -3.60
C GLY A 203 -29.58 -11.54 -3.70
N VAL A 204 -29.36 -12.46 -2.77
CA VAL A 204 -28.21 -13.37 -2.78
C VAL A 204 -28.20 -14.22 -4.04
N LYS A 205 -29.34 -14.83 -4.43
CA LYS A 205 -29.44 -15.63 -5.64
C LYS A 205 -29.14 -14.82 -6.90
N GLY A 206 -29.62 -13.58 -6.97
CA GLY A 206 -29.33 -12.67 -8.09
C GLY A 206 -27.85 -12.30 -8.19
N LEU A 207 -27.19 -12.08 -7.06
CA LEU A 207 -25.74 -11.81 -7.04
C LEU A 207 -24.93 -13.07 -7.36
N GLN A 208 -25.33 -14.24 -6.84
CA GLN A 208 -24.64 -15.52 -7.11
C GLN A 208 -24.61 -15.88 -8.59
N GLN A 209 -25.66 -15.48 -9.36
CA GLN A 209 -25.67 -15.65 -10.81
C GLN A 209 -24.61 -14.78 -11.52
N ALA A 210 -24.36 -13.58 -11.00
CA ALA A 210 -23.34 -12.68 -11.55
C ALA A 210 -21.92 -13.05 -11.08
N LEU A 211 -21.78 -13.58 -9.86
CA LEU A 211 -20.51 -13.94 -9.24
C LEU A 211 -20.50 -15.42 -8.81
N PRO A 212 -20.47 -16.37 -9.75
CA PRO A 212 -20.63 -17.81 -9.44
C PRO A 212 -19.50 -18.39 -8.57
N ALA A 213 -18.32 -17.78 -8.61
CA ALA A 213 -17.16 -18.20 -7.83
C ALA A 213 -17.08 -17.53 -6.44
N CYS A 214 -18.00 -16.63 -6.09
CA CYS A 214 -18.03 -15.95 -4.81
C CYS A 214 -18.80 -16.81 -3.78
N ARG A 215 -18.16 -17.07 -2.63
CA ARG A 215 -18.86 -17.63 -1.47
C ARG A 215 -19.59 -16.51 -0.76
N ILE A 216 -20.89 -16.63 -0.62
CA ILE A 216 -21.74 -15.65 0.06
C ILE A 216 -22.24 -16.28 1.36
N ASP A 217 -21.83 -15.69 2.48
CA ASP A 217 -22.25 -16.06 3.83
C ASP A 217 -23.32 -15.06 4.32
N ARG A 218 -24.56 -15.52 4.49
CA ARG A 218 -25.70 -14.70 4.95
C ARG A 218 -26.27 -15.18 6.28
#